data_328f54f8bbfc0a1ba155493e33a3cd57
#
_entry.id   328f54f8bbfc0a1ba155493e33a3cd57
#
_cell.length_a   1.000
_cell.length_b   1.000
_cell.length_c   1.000
_cell.angle_alpha   90.00
_cell.angle_beta   90.00
_cell.angle_gamma   90.00
#
_symmetry.space_group_name_H-M   'P 1'
#
loop_
_entity.id
_entity.type
_entity.pdbx_description
1 polymer ?
#
loop_
_entity_poly.entity_id
_entity_poly.type
_entity_poly.pdbx_seq_one_letter_code
_entity_poly.pdbx_strand_id
1 'polypeptide(L)'
;HYPLRRQRQMCIRDSSGTVNGLPAKAGRVSLFDAIPDALSKNVERAQAEGRTVLVVGRGDDILGAIAVSDEIKPEAVVAVKRMVQAGVRPVLVTGDNSGAAAHVASELGIGEVMSEVMPADKVDVVTRLRSDGSRVAMMGDGVNDAAALQTADLSIAMGTGTDVAIAASDIICTRGDPRLAVDALSLAHATDRTIRQNLFWAFAYNVIAIPVAAVGLLSPVIAAAAMAFSSIFVVTNSMRLVRWHPGMSDSN
;
A
#
# COMPACT_ATOMS: atom_id res chain seq x y z
N HIS A 1 -34.21 -24.95 -12.78
CA HIS A 1 -32.80 -25.06 -13.16
C HIS A 1 -32.21 -23.66 -13.27
N TYR A 2 -31.53 -23.21 -12.22
CA TYR A 2 -30.68 -22.02 -12.30
C TYR A 2 -29.37 -22.45 -12.96
N PRO A 3 -28.90 -21.78 -14.06
CA PRO A 3 -27.59 -22.05 -14.61
C PRO A 3 -26.54 -21.67 -13.58
N LEU A 4 -25.64 -22.59 -13.32
CA LEU A 4 -24.47 -22.42 -12.47
C LEU A 4 -23.78 -21.09 -12.85
N ARG A 5 -23.70 -20.16 -11.89
CA ARG A 5 -22.87 -18.98 -12.01
C ARG A 5 -21.46 -19.45 -12.38
N ARG A 6 -21.03 -19.14 -13.60
CA ARG A 6 -19.62 -19.28 -13.97
C ARG A 6 -18.83 -18.51 -12.93
N GLN A 7 -17.99 -19.23 -12.20
CA GLN A 7 -16.98 -18.60 -11.38
C GLN A 7 -16.26 -17.59 -12.26
N ARG A 8 -16.32 -16.32 -11.90
CA ARG A 8 -15.49 -15.29 -12.53
C ARG A 8 -14.05 -15.64 -12.16
N GLN A 9 -13.34 -16.26 -13.08
CA GLN A 9 -11.88 -16.35 -13.00
C GLN A 9 -11.35 -14.92 -13.15
N MET A 10 -10.90 -14.34 -12.08
CA MET A 10 -10.54 -12.93 -11.93
C MET A 10 -9.19 -12.58 -12.58
N CYS A 11 -8.69 -13.40 -13.49
CA CYS A 11 -7.47 -13.17 -14.27
C CYS A 11 -7.62 -13.61 -15.72
N ILE A 12 -8.85 -13.61 -16.28
CA ILE A 12 -9.02 -13.89 -17.71
C ILE A 12 -8.68 -12.60 -18.46
N ARG A 13 -7.41 -12.47 -18.85
CA ARG A 13 -6.96 -11.44 -19.79
C ARG A 13 -7.43 -11.74 -21.22
N ASP A 14 -8.03 -12.90 -21.44
CA ASP A 14 -8.48 -13.40 -22.73
C ASP A 14 -9.96 -13.81 -22.64
N SER A 15 -10.76 -13.32 -23.55
CA SER A 15 -12.19 -13.61 -23.64
C SER A 15 -12.51 -14.22 -25.00
N SER A 16 -13.36 -15.23 -25.03
CA SER A 16 -13.87 -15.82 -26.28
C SER A 16 -15.40 -15.96 -26.22
N GLY A 17 -16.02 -15.83 -27.36
CA GLY A 17 -17.48 -15.92 -27.50
C GLY A 17 -17.90 -16.01 -28.94
N THR A 18 -19.20 -15.80 -29.22
CA THR A 18 -19.74 -15.77 -30.56
C THR A 18 -20.45 -14.44 -30.79
N VAL A 19 -20.13 -13.79 -31.93
CA VAL A 19 -20.73 -12.52 -32.33
C VAL A 19 -21.26 -12.70 -33.75
N ASN A 20 -22.57 -12.53 -33.94
CA ASN A 20 -23.26 -12.74 -35.22
C ASN A 20 -22.98 -14.12 -35.84
N GLY A 21 -22.96 -15.18 -35.01
CA GLY A 21 -22.77 -16.57 -35.47
C GLY A 21 -21.30 -16.95 -35.74
N LEU A 22 -20.35 -16.02 -35.65
CA LEU A 22 -18.91 -16.26 -35.82
C LEU A 22 -18.18 -16.25 -34.46
N PRO A 23 -17.18 -17.12 -34.28
CA PRO A 23 -16.35 -17.10 -33.10
C PRO A 23 -15.61 -15.76 -33.00
N ALA A 24 -15.59 -15.16 -31.80
CA ALA A 24 -14.88 -13.92 -31.53
C ALA A 24 -13.95 -14.11 -30.35
N LYS A 25 -12.77 -13.49 -30.40
CA LYS A 25 -11.75 -13.50 -29.35
C LYS A 25 -11.31 -12.09 -29.07
N ALA A 26 -11.05 -11.79 -27.80
CA ALA A 26 -10.43 -10.53 -27.36
C ALA A 26 -9.44 -10.86 -26.26
N GLY A 27 -8.21 -10.40 -26.39
CA GLY A 27 -7.18 -10.71 -25.40
C GLY A 27 -5.80 -10.24 -25.82
N ARG A 28 -4.79 -10.79 -25.16
CA ARG A 28 -3.39 -10.47 -25.43
C ARG A 28 -3.01 -10.82 -26.87
N VAL A 29 -1.95 -10.17 -27.37
CA VAL A 29 -1.38 -10.46 -28.70
C VAL A 29 -1.09 -11.95 -28.87
N SER A 30 -0.58 -12.62 -27.85
CA SER A 30 -0.26 -14.05 -27.86
C SER A 30 -1.48 -15.00 -28.03
N LEU A 31 -2.71 -14.47 -27.97
CA LEU A 31 -3.92 -15.22 -28.23
C LEU A 31 -4.16 -15.45 -29.75
N PHE A 32 -3.43 -14.73 -30.58
CA PHE A 32 -3.56 -14.72 -32.03
C PHE A 32 -2.28 -15.21 -32.71
N ASP A 33 -2.40 -16.11 -33.67
CA ASP A 33 -1.25 -16.71 -34.36
C ASP A 33 -0.47 -15.67 -35.18
N ALA A 34 -1.17 -14.68 -35.72
CA ALA A 34 -0.59 -13.54 -36.43
C ALA A 34 -1.51 -12.31 -36.33
N ILE A 35 -0.91 -11.13 -36.31
CA ILE A 35 -1.62 -9.85 -36.45
C ILE A 35 -1.04 -9.10 -37.65
N PRO A 36 -1.86 -8.29 -38.38
CA PRO A 36 -1.37 -7.53 -39.53
C PRO A 36 -0.23 -6.60 -39.17
N ASP A 37 0.78 -6.49 -40.06
CA ASP A 37 2.00 -5.69 -39.80
C ASP A 37 1.71 -4.22 -39.43
N ALA A 38 0.69 -3.63 -40.06
CA ALA A 38 0.28 -2.26 -39.75
C ALA A 38 -0.25 -2.12 -38.32
N LEU A 39 -0.90 -3.17 -37.79
CA LEU A 39 -1.41 -3.21 -36.42
C LEU A 39 -0.29 -3.54 -35.43
N SER A 40 0.62 -4.46 -35.78
CA SER A 40 1.77 -4.86 -34.97
C SER A 40 2.60 -3.67 -34.51
N LYS A 41 2.98 -2.78 -35.43
CA LYS A 41 3.74 -1.57 -35.13
C LYS A 41 3.05 -0.64 -34.13
N ASN A 42 1.72 -0.50 -34.25
CA ASN A 42 0.95 0.32 -33.33
C ASN A 42 0.80 -0.35 -31.95
N VAL A 43 0.66 -1.67 -31.93
CA VAL A 43 0.64 -2.47 -30.70
C VAL A 43 1.95 -2.37 -29.96
N GLU A 44 3.08 -2.58 -30.65
CA GLU A 44 4.44 -2.47 -30.08
C GLU A 44 4.70 -1.08 -29.51
N ARG A 45 4.30 -0.03 -30.24
CA ARG A 45 4.43 1.34 -29.75
C ARG A 45 3.59 1.57 -28.50
N ALA A 46 2.32 1.15 -28.50
CA ALA A 46 1.45 1.30 -27.34
C ALA A 46 1.96 0.52 -26.12
N GLN A 47 2.53 -0.68 -26.34
CA GLN A 47 3.16 -1.47 -25.28
C GLN A 47 4.44 -0.80 -24.75
N ALA A 48 5.25 -0.21 -25.64
CA ALA A 48 6.44 0.54 -25.25
C ALA A 48 6.11 1.81 -24.44
N GLU A 49 4.91 2.40 -24.68
CA GLU A 49 4.35 3.50 -23.91
C GLU A 49 3.70 3.02 -22.59
N GLY A 50 3.86 1.74 -22.21
CA GLY A 50 3.32 1.18 -20.96
C GLY A 50 1.83 0.86 -20.98
N ARG A 51 1.16 0.91 -22.15
CA ARG A 51 -0.27 0.62 -22.28
C ARG A 51 -0.54 -0.89 -22.36
N THR A 52 -1.61 -1.33 -21.73
CA THR A 52 -2.13 -2.69 -21.94
C THR A 52 -2.87 -2.75 -23.27
N VAL A 53 -2.46 -3.65 -24.17
CA VAL A 53 -3.08 -3.78 -25.48
C VAL A 53 -3.87 -5.07 -25.55
N LEU A 54 -5.14 -4.96 -25.92
CA LEU A 54 -6.06 -6.05 -26.22
C LEU A 54 -6.32 -6.09 -27.72
N VAL A 55 -6.06 -7.23 -28.35
CA VAL A 55 -6.41 -7.47 -29.76
C VAL A 55 -7.78 -8.10 -29.81
N VAL A 56 -8.57 -7.71 -30.81
CA VAL A 56 -9.92 -8.23 -31.05
C VAL A 56 -9.99 -8.87 -32.44
N GLY A 57 -10.44 -10.12 -32.49
CA GLY A 57 -10.65 -10.86 -33.74
C GLY A 57 -12.03 -11.51 -33.79
N ARG A 58 -12.53 -11.76 -35.01
CA ARG A 58 -13.77 -12.46 -35.27
C ARG A 58 -13.58 -13.40 -36.47
N GLY A 59 -13.80 -14.71 -36.28
CA GLY A 59 -13.40 -15.71 -37.24
C GLY A 59 -11.88 -15.67 -37.41
N ASP A 60 -11.43 -15.57 -38.67
CA ASP A 60 -10.02 -15.46 -39.04
C ASP A 60 -9.55 -13.99 -39.16
N ASP A 61 -10.48 -13.04 -39.00
CA ASP A 61 -10.20 -11.61 -39.19
C ASP A 61 -9.78 -10.93 -37.85
N ILE A 62 -8.67 -10.20 -37.88
CA ILE A 62 -8.31 -9.26 -36.82
C ILE A 62 -9.05 -7.94 -37.07
N LEU A 63 -9.94 -7.57 -36.15
CA LEU A 63 -10.75 -6.36 -36.25
C LEU A 63 -9.98 -5.11 -35.82
N GLY A 64 -9.03 -5.27 -34.89
CA GLY A 64 -8.25 -4.16 -34.38
C GLY A 64 -7.64 -4.43 -33.00
N ALA A 65 -7.07 -3.38 -32.41
CA ALA A 65 -6.54 -3.42 -31.05
C ALA A 65 -7.07 -2.23 -30.24
N ILE A 66 -7.23 -2.45 -28.95
CA ILE A 66 -7.63 -1.45 -27.97
C ILE A 66 -6.46 -1.30 -26.98
N ALA A 67 -5.87 -0.11 -26.92
CA ALA A 67 -4.86 0.22 -25.94
C ALA A 67 -5.54 0.89 -24.74
N VAL A 68 -5.32 0.34 -23.55
CA VAL A 68 -5.84 0.84 -22.28
C VAL A 68 -4.65 1.24 -21.41
N SER A 69 -4.72 2.40 -20.79
CA SER A 69 -3.79 2.80 -19.74
C SER A 69 -4.59 3.34 -18.55
N ASP A 70 -4.13 3.00 -17.37
CA ASP A 70 -4.65 3.61 -16.15
C ASP A 70 -3.96 4.97 -15.95
N GLU A 71 -4.72 5.97 -15.55
CA GLU A 71 -4.17 7.26 -15.17
C GLU A 71 -3.66 7.18 -13.73
N ILE A 72 -2.41 7.59 -13.55
CA ILE A 72 -1.81 7.64 -12.21
C ILE A 72 -2.43 8.80 -11.44
N LYS A 73 -3.04 8.48 -10.31
CA LYS A 73 -3.65 9.50 -9.45
C LYS A 73 -2.58 10.46 -8.92
N PRO A 74 -2.78 11.77 -8.99
CA PRO A 74 -1.83 12.75 -8.45
C PRO A 74 -1.48 12.50 -6.97
N GLU A 75 -2.45 12.00 -6.20
CA GLU A 75 -2.26 11.64 -4.79
C GLU A 75 -1.21 10.53 -4.59
N ALA A 76 -1.06 9.63 -5.56
CA ALA A 76 -0.07 8.55 -5.48
C ALA A 76 1.35 9.10 -5.61
N VAL A 77 1.57 10.06 -6.51
CA VAL A 77 2.88 10.73 -6.66
C VAL A 77 3.27 11.45 -5.37
N VAL A 78 2.31 12.17 -4.77
CA VAL A 78 2.53 12.86 -3.49
C VAL A 78 2.83 11.87 -2.37
N ALA A 79 2.09 10.75 -2.31
CA ALA A 79 2.28 9.73 -1.30
C ALA A 79 3.68 9.11 -1.38
N VAL A 80 4.12 8.69 -2.57
CA VAL A 80 5.44 8.11 -2.78
C VAL A 80 6.55 9.10 -2.40
N LYS A 81 6.42 10.37 -2.80
CA LYS A 81 7.39 11.41 -2.42
C LYS A 81 7.50 11.57 -0.90
N ARG A 82 6.36 11.58 -0.19
CA ARG A 82 6.34 11.67 1.27
C ARG A 82 6.89 10.41 1.95
N MET A 83 6.67 9.21 1.37
CA MET A 83 7.29 7.96 1.84
C MET A 83 8.82 8.07 1.80
N VAL A 84 9.37 8.50 0.67
CA VAL A 84 10.81 8.67 0.50
C VAL A 84 11.38 9.71 1.48
N GLN A 85 10.68 10.83 1.67
CA GLN A 85 11.07 11.86 2.66
C GLN A 85 11.05 11.32 4.09
N ALA A 86 10.12 10.42 4.41
CA ALA A 86 10.05 9.74 5.71
C ALA A 86 11.07 8.59 5.88
N GLY A 87 11.98 8.39 4.90
CA GLY A 87 12.99 7.33 4.94
C GLY A 87 12.44 5.94 4.59
N VAL A 88 11.23 5.86 4.05
CA VAL A 88 10.64 4.60 3.57
C VAL A 88 11.05 4.37 2.13
N ARG A 89 11.54 3.17 1.81
CA ARG A 89 11.88 2.73 0.46
C ARG A 89 10.65 2.14 -0.22
N PRO A 90 10.04 2.81 -1.22
CA PRO A 90 8.90 2.26 -1.94
C PRO A 90 9.37 1.20 -2.94
N VAL A 91 8.64 0.09 -3.04
CA VAL A 91 8.84 -0.99 -4.00
C VAL A 91 7.52 -1.22 -4.73
N LEU A 92 7.53 -1.17 -6.06
CA LEU A 92 6.36 -1.48 -6.87
C LEU A 92 6.33 -2.97 -7.20
N VAL A 93 5.27 -3.66 -6.77
CA VAL A 93 5.05 -5.09 -7.06
C VAL A 93 3.75 -5.23 -7.84
N THR A 94 3.85 -5.60 -9.10
CA THR A 94 2.69 -5.68 -10.00
C THR A 94 2.69 -6.94 -10.86
N GLY A 95 1.50 -7.40 -11.24
CA GLY A 95 1.32 -8.45 -12.25
C GLY A 95 1.37 -7.96 -13.69
N ASP A 96 1.55 -6.66 -13.92
CA ASP A 96 1.66 -6.08 -15.24
C ASP A 96 3.00 -6.39 -15.90
N ASN A 97 3.06 -6.20 -17.23
CA ASN A 97 4.31 -6.39 -17.97
C ASN A 97 5.37 -5.34 -17.56
N SER A 98 6.62 -5.65 -17.87
CA SER A 98 7.78 -4.84 -17.47
C SER A 98 7.73 -3.40 -18.01
N GLY A 99 7.17 -3.18 -19.22
CA GLY A 99 7.03 -1.85 -19.81
C GLY A 99 6.03 -0.98 -19.06
N ALA A 100 4.83 -1.51 -18.76
CA ALA A 100 3.82 -0.81 -17.98
C ALA A 100 4.31 -0.52 -16.55
N ALA A 101 4.93 -1.50 -15.92
CA ALA A 101 5.49 -1.36 -14.58
C ALA A 101 6.59 -0.29 -14.51
N ALA A 102 7.50 -0.26 -15.50
CA ALA A 102 8.56 0.75 -15.58
C ALA A 102 8.00 2.15 -15.80
N HIS A 103 6.96 2.31 -16.64
CA HIS A 103 6.29 3.59 -16.86
C HIS A 103 5.68 4.12 -15.56
N VAL A 104 4.88 3.30 -14.87
CA VAL A 104 4.27 3.66 -13.58
C VAL A 104 5.32 4.03 -12.53
N ALA A 105 6.38 3.24 -12.42
CA ALA A 105 7.45 3.49 -11.48
C ALA A 105 8.19 4.80 -11.76
N SER A 106 8.46 5.10 -13.04
CA SER A 106 9.09 6.35 -13.46
C SER A 106 8.24 7.57 -13.08
N GLU A 107 6.92 7.53 -13.33
CA GLU A 107 6.02 8.62 -12.98
C GLU A 107 5.86 8.81 -11.46
N LEU A 108 5.86 7.70 -10.71
CA LEU A 108 5.79 7.72 -9.25
C LEU A 108 7.13 8.06 -8.59
N GLY A 109 8.26 7.96 -9.31
CA GLY A 109 9.60 8.12 -8.74
C GLY A 109 10.04 6.91 -7.89
N ILE A 110 9.57 5.70 -8.23
CA ILE A 110 9.94 4.45 -7.55
C ILE A 110 11.12 3.81 -8.26
N GLY A 111 12.23 3.59 -7.53
CA GLY A 111 13.46 3.02 -8.10
C GLY A 111 13.47 1.49 -8.17
N GLU A 112 12.64 0.79 -7.41
CA GLU A 112 12.61 -0.67 -7.35
C GLU A 112 11.27 -1.22 -7.83
N VAL A 113 11.32 -2.06 -8.88
CA VAL A 113 10.14 -2.58 -9.57
C VAL A 113 10.23 -4.09 -9.71
N MET A 114 9.17 -4.78 -9.37
CA MET A 114 8.97 -6.21 -9.60
C MET A 114 7.71 -6.38 -10.45
N SER A 115 7.89 -6.62 -11.73
CA SER A 115 6.82 -6.82 -12.71
C SER A 115 6.51 -8.30 -12.92
N GLU A 116 5.37 -8.61 -13.55
CA GLU A 116 4.94 -9.97 -13.91
C GLU A 116 4.79 -10.92 -12.72
N VAL A 117 4.62 -10.35 -11.50
CA VAL A 117 4.49 -11.12 -10.27
C VAL A 117 3.08 -11.69 -10.16
N MET A 118 2.97 -13.01 -10.09
CA MET A 118 1.69 -13.67 -9.87
C MET A 118 1.20 -13.43 -8.43
N PRO A 119 -0.12 -13.48 -8.17
CA PRO A 119 -0.65 -13.26 -6.82
C PRO A 119 -0.03 -14.17 -5.74
N ALA A 120 0.26 -15.44 -6.08
CA ALA A 120 0.92 -16.37 -5.16
C ALA A 120 2.37 -15.96 -4.85
N ASP A 121 3.09 -15.42 -5.83
CA ASP A 121 4.51 -15.08 -5.71
C ASP A 121 4.73 -13.77 -4.92
N LYS A 122 3.69 -12.94 -4.73
CA LYS A 122 3.78 -11.73 -3.91
C LYS A 122 4.15 -12.03 -2.46
N VAL A 123 3.74 -13.20 -1.94
CA VAL A 123 4.13 -13.69 -0.61
C VAL A 123 5.65 -13.87 -0.53
N ASP A 124 6.24 -14.48 -1.56
CA ASP A 124 7.68 -14.72 -1.62
C ASP A 124 8.47 -13.40 -1.72
N VAL A 125 7.94 -12.42 -2.45
CA VAL A 125 8.51 -11.06 -2.51
C VAL A 125 8.57 -10.44 -1.12
N VAL A 126 7.45 -10.43 -0.40
CA VAL A 126 7.39 -9.86 0.96
C VAL A 126 8.34 -10.61 1.90
N THR A 127 8.34 -11.95 1.83
CA THR A 127 9.21 -12.79 2.66
C THR A 127 10.69 -12.51 2.40
N ARG A 128 11.08 -12.34 1.13
CA ARG A 128 12.45 -11.98 0.74
C ARG A 128 12.85 -10.62 1.29
N LEU A 129 12.02 -9.59 1.12
CA LEU A 129 12.29 -8.25 1.64
C LEU A 129 12.43 -8.23 3.17
N ARG A 130 11.67 -9.08 3.88
CA ARG A 130 11.81 -9.25 5.35
C ARG A 130 13.08 -9.99 5.75
N SER A 131 13.52 -10.97 4.96
CA SER A 131 14.73 -11.75 5.24
C SER A 131 16.01 -10.90 5.20
N ASP A 132 15.98 -9.76 4.49
CA ASP A 132 17.06 -8.78 4.47
C ASP A 132 17.14 -7.93 5.77
N GLY A 133 16.30 -8.24 6.77
CA GLY A 133 16.24 -7.52 8.04
C GLY A 133 15.41 -6.24 8.00
N SER A 134 14.77 -5.95 6.89
CA SER A 134 13.88 -4.78 6.73
C SER A 134 12.50 -5.04 7.33
N ARG A 135 11.88 -4.00 7.89
CA ARG A 135 10.45 -4.00 8.19
C ARG A 135 9.66 -3.68 6.93
N VAL A 136 8.71 -4.54 6.58
CA VAL A 136 7.94 -4.43 5.33
C VAL A 136 6.49 -4.05 5.63
N ALA A 137 6.06 -2.90 5.10
CA ALA A 137 4.64 -2.56 5.00
C ALA A 137 4.12 -2.94 3.61
N MET A 138 3.05 -3.71 3.55
CA MET A 138 2.36 -4.07 2.31
C MET A 138 1.08 -3.24 2.17
N MET A 139 0.93 -2.57 1.02
CA MET A 139 -0.30 -1.84 0.66
C MET A 139 -0.94 -2.51 -0.55
N GLY A 140 -2.22 -2.83 -0.46
CA GLY A 140 -2.96 -3.49 -1.55
C GLY A 140 -4.46 -3.28 -1.48
N ASP A 141 -5.17 -3.67 -2.54
CA ASP A 141 -6.64 -3.65 -2.60
C ASP A 141 -7.28 -4.93 -2.00
N GLY A 142 -6.46 -5.90 -1.74
CA GLY A 142 -6.72 -7.08 -0.94
C GLY A 142 -7.44 -8.24 -1.59
N VAL A 143 -7.90 -8.14 -2.81
CA VAL A 143 -8.57 -9.28 -3.47
C VAL A 143 -7.57 -10.38 -3.79
N ASN A 144 -6.43 -9.98 -4.36
CA ASN A 144 -5.36 -10.89 -4.78
C ASN A 144 -4.13 -10.81 -3.85
N ASP A 145 -4.15 -9.91 -2.90
CA ASP A 145 -2.99 -9.57 -2.06
C ASP A 145 -3.15 -10.02 -0.60
N ALA A 146 -4.28 -10.65 -0.24
CA ALA A 146 -4.60 -11.00 1.15
C ALA A 146 -3.50 -11.82 1.85
N ALA A 147 -2.93 -12.82 1.17
CA ALA A 147 -1.85 -13.63 1.71
C ALA A 147 -0.54 -12.83 1.87
N ALA A 148 -0.21 -11.95 0.93
CA ALA A 148 0.95 -11.08 1.01
C ALA A 148 0.79 -10.01 2.10
N LEU A 149 -0.43 -9.44 2.25
CA LEU A 149 -0.77 -8.53 3.34
C LEU A 149 -0.54 -9.18 4.70
N GLN A 150 -1.02 -10.41 4.91
CA GLN A 150 -0.81 -11.15 6.17
C GLN A 150 0.65 -11.51 6.43
N THR A 151 1.48 -11.58 5.40
CA THR A 151 2.91 -11.91 5.53
C THR A 151 3.75 -10.70 5.91
N ALA A 152 3.28 -9.48 5.64
CA ALA A 152 3.98 -8.23 5.94
C ALA A 152 4.05 -7.96 7.46
N ASP A 153 4.98 -7.09 7.89
CA ASP A 153 5.04 -6.60 9.27
C ASP A 153 3.95 -5.56 9.56
N LEU A 154 3.45 -4.90 8.53
CA LEU A 154 2.30 -4.00 8.56
C LEU A 154 1.50 -4.15 7.28
N SER A 155 0.22 -4.42 7.41
CA SER A 155 -0.72 -4.57 6.30
C SER A 155 -1.67 -3.37 6.21
N ILE A 156 -1.78 -2.82 5.00
CA ILE A 156 -2.61 -1.64 4.72
C ILE A 156 -3.55 -1.94 3.58
N ALA A 157 -4.85 -2.04 3.86
CA ALA A 157 -5.88 -2.20 2.84
C ALA A 157 -6.35 -0.85 2.31
N MET A 158 -6.52 -0.74 1.00
CA MET A 158 -7.15 0.41 0.37
C MET A 158 -8.67 0.24 0.40
N GLY A 159 -9.40 1.31 0.69
CA GLY A 159 -10.82 1.30 1.09
C GLY A 159 -11.85 0.83 0.05
N THR A 160 -11.40 0.43 -1.14
CA THR A 160 -12.21 -0.29 -2.13
C THR A 160 -12.02 -1.80 -2.04
N GLY A 161 -11.23 -2.26 -1.07
CA GLY A 161 -10.91 -3.66 -0.84
C GLY A 161 -12.12 -4.50 -0.45
N THR A 162 -12.01 -5.82 -0.68
CA THR A 162 -13.01 -6.80 -0.26
C THR A 162 -13.00 -6.96 1.26
N ASP A 163 -14.11 -7.48 1.81
CA ASP A 163 -14.21 -7.83 3.24
C ASP A 163 -13.06 -8.72 3.72
N VAL A 164 -12.51 -9.57 2.84
CA VAL A 164 -11.37 -10.45 3.13
C VAL A 164 -10.08 -9.63 3.35
N ALA A 165 -9.86 -8.59 2.56
CA ALA A 165 -8.70 -7.71 2.71
C ALA A 165 -8.80 -6.85 3.97
N ILE A 166 -9.98 -6.34 4.20
CA ILE A 166 -10.28 -5.56 5.40
C ILE A 166 -10.00 -6.40 6.65
N ALA A 167 -10.45 -7.66 6.67
CA ALA A 167 -10.21 -8.58 7.78
C ALA A 167 -8.73 -9.00 7.94
N ALA A 168 -7.94 -8.91 6.87
CA ALA A 168 -6.53 -9.31 6.84
C ALA A 168 -5.55 -8.14 7.09
N SER A 169 -6.04 -6.92 7.31
CA SER A 169 -5.21 -5.72 7.36
C SER A 169 -5.24 -5.04 8.73
N ASP A 170 -4.07 -4.52 9.13
CA ASP A 170 -3.89 -3.75 10.37
C ASP A 170 -4.46 -2.33 10.23
N ILE A 171 -4.36 -1.75 9.02
CA ILE A 171 -4.84 -0.40 8.71
C ILE A 171 -5.75 -0.45 7.48
N ILE A 172 -6.85 0.29 7.53
CA ILE A 172 -7.79 0.43 6.42
C ILE A 172 -7.86 1.89 5.99
N CYS A 173 -7.43 2.17 4.75
CA CYS A 173 -7.52 3.49 4.14
C CYS A 173 -8.86 3.63 3.41
N THR A 174 -9.91 4.07 4.11
CA THR A 174 -11.30 4.05 3.64
C THR A 174 -11.59 4.88 2.39
N ARG A 175 -10.74 5.83 2.02
CA ARG A 175 -10.94 6.71 0.86
C ARG A 175 -10.17 6.29 -0.40
N GLY A 176 -9.40 5.20 -0.35
CA GLY A 176 -8.54 4.78 -1.46
C GLY A 176 -7.45 5.80 -1.81
N ASP A 177 -7.06 6.64 -0.86
CA ASP A 177 -6.02 7.66 -0.98
C ASP A 177 -4.72 7.15 -0.32
N PRO A 178 -3.66 6.91 -1.09
CA PRO A 178 -2.41 6.36 -0.55
C PRO A 178 -1.69 7.30 0.42
N ARG A 179 -2.01 8.61 0.42
CA ARG A 179 -1.47 9.55 1.40
C ARG A 179 -1.86 9.20 2.83
N LEU A 180 -3.04 8.58 3.02
CA LEU A 180 -3.50 8.16 4.35
C LEU A 180 -2.58 7.13 5.00
N ALA A 181 -1.93 6.27 4.21
CA ALA A 181 -0.94 5.34 4.73
C ALA A 181 0.28 6.06 5.32
N VAL A 182 0.75 7.10 4.64
CA VAL A 182 1.86 7.93 5.12
C VAL A 182 1.46 8.70 6.37
N ASP A 183 0.23 9.23 6.39
CA ASP A 183 -0.33 9.92 7.55
C ASP A 183 -0.44 8.98 8.76
N ALA A 184 -0.88 7.75 8.57
CA ALA A 184 -0.95 6.75 9.63
C ALA A 184 0.44 6.42 10.21
N LEU A 185 1.45 6.23 9.36
CA LEU A 185 2.84 6.01 9.80
C LEU A 185 3.38 7.21 10.59
N SER A 186 3.13 8.42 10.10
CA SER A 186 3.57 9.66 10.77
C SER A 186 2.89 9.83 12.13
N LEU A 187 1.59 9.52 12.23
CA LEU A 187 0.84 9.53 13.47
C LEU A 187 1.38 8.48 14.46
N ALA A 188 1.68 7.27 13.96
CA ALA A 188 2.26 6.21 14.79
C ALA A 188 3.61 6.64 15.40
N HIS A 189 4.49 7.26 14.61
CA HIS A 189 5.76 7.81 15.11
C HIS A 189 5.55 8.92 16.13
N ALA A 190 4.60 9.85 15.89
CA ALA A 190 4.29 10.90 16.87
C ALA A 190 3.74 10.33 18.18
N THR A 191 2.93 9.27 18.09
CA THR A 191 2.38 8.56 19.24
C THR A 191 3.48 7.85 20.04
N ASP A 192 4.35 7.09 19.38
CA ASP A 192 5.49 6.42 20.03
C ASP A 192 6.39 7.43 20.75
N ARG A 193 6.72 8.55 20.10
CA ARG A 193 7.50 9.64 20.73
C ARG A 193 6.82 10.18 21.99
N THR A 194 5.51 10.39 21.93
CA THR A 194 4.72 10.87 23.07
C THR A 194 4.71 9.84 24.22
N ILE A 195 4.53 8.56 23.89
CA ILE A 195 4.59 7.46 24.86
C ILE A 195 5.98 7.43 25.55
N ARG A 196 7.06 7.49 24.79
CA ARG A 196 8.43 7.49 25.32
C ARG A 196 8.69 8.70 26.24
N GLN A 197 8.21 9.88 25.86
CA GLN A 197 8.30 11.07 26.70
C GLN A 197 7.55 10.91 28.01
N ASN A 198 6.31 10.42 27.95
CA ASN A 198 5.50 10.17 29.13
C ASN A 198 6.16 9.16 30.09
N LEU A 199 6.66 8.07 29.50
CA LEU A 199 7.36 7.02 30.26
C LEU A 199 8.64 7.55 30.91
N PHE A 200 9.45 8.31 30.16
CA PHE A 200 10.65 8.92 30.67
C PHE A 200 10.37 9.79 31.91
N TRP A 201 9.39 10.69 31.82
CA TRP A 201 9.06 11.57 32.94
C TRP A 201 8.44 10.81 34.11
N ALA A 202 7.63 9.78 33.85
CA ALA A 202 7.08 8.94 34.90
C ALA A 202 8.18 8.20 35.70
N PHE A 203 9.23 7.71 35.03
CA PHE A 203 10.36 7.06 35.69
C PHE A 203 11.30 8.07 36.34
N ALA A 204 11.64 9.16 35.67
CA ALA A 204 12.56 10.18 36.18
C ALA A 204 12.08 10.75 37.51
N TYR A 205 10.79 11.05 37.61
CA TYR A 205 10.16 11.47 38.84
C TYR A 205 10.35 10.45 39.98
N ASN A 206 10.09 9.17 39.72
CA ASN A 206 10.21 8.13 40.74
C ASN A 206 11.68 7.90 41.17
N VAL A 207 12.62 7.92 40.21
CA VAL A 207 14.06 7.79 40.48
C VAL A 207 14.57 8.89 41.41
N ILE A 208 14.03 10.10 41.33
CA ILE A 208 14.37 11.20 42.19
C ILE A 208 13.62 11.10 43.53
N ALA A 209 12.33 10.82 43.50
CA ALA A 209 11.48 10.84 44.69
C ALA A 209 11.80 9.73 45.71
N ILE A 210 12.16 8.51 45.22
CA ILE A 210 12.43 7.36 46.10
C ILE A 210 13.63 7.61 47.02
N PRO A 211 14.81 8.04 46.55
CA PRO A 211 15.93 8.38 47.45
C PRO A 211 15.62 9.52 48.44
N VAL A 212 14.89 10.54 47.97
CA VAL A 212 14.50 11.68 48.82
C VAL A 212 13.54 11.22 49.94
N ALA A 213 12.63 10.30 49.61
CA ALA A 213 11.75 9.66 50.60
C ALA A 213 12.52 8.79 51.59
N ALA A 214 13.51 8.01 51.10
CA ALA A 214 14.32 7.12 51.93
C ALA A 214 15.14 7.84 53.00
N VAL A 215 15.59 9.06 52.72
CA VAL A 215 16.30 9.92 53.69
C VAL A 215 15.35 10.78 54.53
N GLY A 216 14.02 10.57 54.41
CA GLY A 216 13.03 11.26 55.24
C GLY A 216 12.74 12.72 54.85
N LEU A 217 13.24 13.18 53.71
CA LEU A 217 13.08 14.58 53.28
C LEU A 217 11.79 14.81 52.45
N LEU A 218 11.05 13.76 52.12
CA LEU A 218 9.81 13.86 51.34
C LEU A 218 8.58 13.91 52.26
N SER A 219 7.92 15.07 52.33
CA SER A 219 6.62 15.14 53.02
C SER A 219 5.50 14.52 52.19
N PRO A 220 4.46 13.96 52.85
CA PRO A 220 3.32 13.38 52.15
C PRO A 220 2.60 14.37 51.20
N VAL A 221 2.57 15.65 51.57
CA VAL A 221 1.96 16.72 50.76
C VAL A 221 2.74 16.95 49.45
N ILE A 222 4.08 17.00 49.56
CA ILE A 222 4.95 17.16 48.40
C ILE A 222 4.83 15.94 47.47
N ALA A 223 4.79 14.74 48.04
CA ALA A 223 4.61 13.52 47.26
C ALA A 223 3.28 13.52 46.50
N ALA A 224 2.16 13.87 47.15
CA ALA A 224 0.86 13.97 46.55
C ALA A 224 0.81 15.04 45.44
N ALA A 225 1.40 16.21 45.69
CA ALA A 225 1.48 17.27 44.67
C ALA A 225 2.27 16.81 43.42
N ALA A 226 3.42 16.17 43.63
CA ALA A 226 4.24 15.66 42.54
C ALA A 226 3.54 14.58 41.72
N MET A 227 2.78 13.67 42.35
CA MET A 227 1.95 12.69 41.65
C MET A 227 0.85 13.37 40.81
N ALA A 228 0.18 14.39 41.33
CA ALA A 228 -0.83 15.15 40.59
C ALA A 228 -0.21 15.87 39.39
N PHE A 229 0.94 16.50 39.54
CA PHE A 229 1.69 17.12 38.43
C PHE A 229 2.09 16.13 37.36
N SER A 230 2.60 14.96 37.75
CA SER A 230 2.96 13.90 36.80
C SER A 230 1.74 13.46 35.97
N SER A 231 0.61 13.25 36.61
CA SER A 231 -0.65 12.86 35.93
C SER A 231 -1.13 13.95 34.96
N ILE A 232 -1.12 15.22 35.40
CA ILE A 232 -1.51 16.35 34.55
C ILE A 232 -0.56 16.47 33.33
N PHE A 233 0.74 16.31 33.57
CA PHE A 233 1.74 16.36 32.51
C PHE A 233 1.48 15.29 31.44
N VAL A 234 1.28 14.01 31.82
CA VAL A 234 1.02 12.90 30.92
C VAL A 234 -0.25 13.14 30.10
N VAL A 235 -1.34 13.58 30.75
CA VAL A 235 -2.59 13.90 30.06
C VAL A 235 -2.38 15.05 29.06
N THR A 236 -1.80 16.16 29.50
CA THR A 236 -1.58 17.34 28.66
C THR A 236 -0.66 17.04 27.48
N ASN A 237 0.42 16.28 27.69
CA ASN A 237 1.31 15.86 26.62
C ASN A 237 0.60 14.93 25.61
N SER A 238 -0.22 14.00 26.09
CA SER A 238 -1.02 13.11 25.23
C SER A 238 -2.09 13.87 24.45
N MET A 239 -2.70 14.91 25.04
CA MET A 239 -3.67 15.75 24.34
C MET A 239 -3.09 16.51 23.13
N ARG A 240 -1.79 16.65 23.03
CA ARG A 240 -1.13 17.22 21.84
C ARG A 240 -1.40 16.38 20.58
N LEU A 241 -1.59 15.06 20.74
CA LEU A 241 -1.93 14.17 19.61
C LEU A 241 -3.32 14.44 19.03
N VAL A 242 -4.27 14.96 19.82
CA VAL A 242 -5.59 15.36 19.32
C VAL A 242 -5.50 16.51 18.32
N ARG A 243 -4.46 17.34 18.44
CA ARG A 243 -4.17 18.48 17.54
C ARG A 243 -3.15 18.12 16.45
N TRP A 244 -2.81 16.83 16.33
CA TRP A 244 -1.89 16.39 15.30
C TRP A 244 -2.56 16.55 13.91
N HIS A 245 -1.81 17.07 12.94
CA HIS A 245 -2.26 17.23 11.56
C HIS A 245 -1.22 16.64 10.62
N PRO A 246 -1.63 16.01 9.51
CA PRO A 246 -0.71 15.51 8.49
C PRO A 246 0.22 16.64 7.99
N GLY A 247 1.53 16.39 7.95
CA GLY A 247 2.53 17.37 7.52
C GLY A 247 3.19 18.20 8.63
N MET A 248 2.81 18.03 9.89
CA MET A 248 3.48 18.71 11.02
C MET A 248 4.76 18.00 11.52
N SER A 249 5.09 16.82 11.00
CA SER A 249 6.27 16.06 11.47
C SER A 249 7.59 16.51 10.84
N ASP A 250 7.58 17.39 9.85
CA ASP A 250 8.77 17.77 9.07
C ASP A 250 9.45 19.06 9.54
N SER A 251 9.04 19.61 10.70
CA SER A 251 9.62 20.85 11.23
C SER A 251 10.17 20.65 12.64
N ASN A 252 11.17 19.72 12.80
CA ASN A 252 12.17 19.81 13.88
C ASN A 252 13.30 18.83 13.66
#